data_705b5fef919399fdad81353e00eda6ee
#
_entry.id   705b5fef919399fdad81353e00eda6ee
#
_cell.length_a   1.000
_cell.length_b   1.000
_cell.length_c   1.000
_cell.angle_alpha   90.00
_cell.angle_beta   90.00
_cell.angle_gamma   90.00
#
_symmetry.space_group_name_H-M   'P 1'
#
loop_
_entity.id
_entity.type
_entity.pdbx_description
1 polymer ?
#
loop_
_entity_poly.entity_id
_entity_poly.type
_entity_poly.pdbx_seq_one_letter_code
_entity_poly.pdbx_strand_id
1 'polypeptide(L)'
;NLIETMVIYGLATYLVIIISFNLPFLMREYHFSSGNAGIMISLFFLAIMIPGLAMKPIIRVLKDITLFVSFVAIAVGLMLILVAPTEWFIAPGCILAGLGYGVIQPWVYEKATHMAVPEKVTMALAFIMAMNYIAILVCPFIIDFFGWFLHFDTQQFPFAFNLAITVSAAVYAWTRQKSFVFSSW
;
A
#
# COMPACT_ATOMS: atom_id res chain seq x y z
N ASN A 1 -1.54 2.84 -19.49
CA ASN A 1 -2.68 1.99 -19.69
C ASN A 1 -3.59 2.02 -18.46
N LEU A 2 -4.89 2.30 -18.61
CA LEU A 2 -5.84 2.42 -17.50
C LEU A 2 -5.88 1.11 -16.65
N ILE A 3 -5.87 -0.05 -17.33
CA ILE A 3 -5.85 -1.36 -16.64
C ILE A 3 -4.61 -1.51 -15.76
N GLU A 4 -3.44 -1.11 -16.24
CA GLU A 4 -2.20 -1.14 -15.45
C GLU A 4 -2.32 -0.27 -14.19
N THR A 5 -2.91 0.92 -14.33
CA THR A 5 -3.16 1.83 -13.19
C THR A 5 -4.13 1.22 -12.18
N MET A 6 -5.19 0.55 -12.64
CA MET A 6 -6.14 -0.18 -11.80
C MET A 6 -5.46 -1.33 -11.04
N VAL A 7 -4.63 -2.12 -11.73
CA VAL A 7 -3.90 -3.24 -11.12
C VAL A 7 -2.90 -2.74 -10.07
N ILE A 8 -2.16 -1.67 -10.36
CA ILE A 8 -1.22 -1.06 -9.41
C ILE A 8 -1.95 -0.60 -8.15
N TYR A 9 -3.12 0.04 -8.30
CA TYR A 9 -3.88 0.51 -7.16
C TYR A 9 -4.46 -0.64 -6.32
N GLY A 10 -5.06 -1.64 -6.97
CA GLY A 10 -5.53 -2.84 -6.29
C GLY A 10 -4.41 -3.57 -5.55
N LEU A 11 -3.24 -3.71 -6.19
CA LEU A 11 -2.06 -4.31 -5.58
C LEU A 11 -1.58 -3.49 -4.37
N ALA A 12 -1.45 -2.17 -4.50
CA ALA A 12 -1.02 -1.31 -3.40
C ALA A 12 -1.99 -1.40 -2.21
N THR A 13 -3.31 -1.40 -2.46
CA THR A 13 -4.32 -1.60 -1.43
C THR A 13 -4.18 -2.96 -0.75
N TYR A 14 -4.05 -4.04 -1.53
CA TYR A 14 -3.84 -5.39 -1.01
C TYR A 14 -2.63 -5.47 -0.09
N LEU A 15 -1.51 -4.83 -0.46
CA LEU A 15 -0.27 -4.87 0.29
C LEU A 15 -0.37 -4.19 1.66
N VAL A 16 -1.11 -3.10 1.78
CA VAL A 16 -1.18 -2.32 3.02
C VAL A 16 -2.37 -2.65 3.91
N ILE A 17 -3.46 -3.18 3.35
CA ILE A 17 -4.67 -3.48 4.14
C ILE A 17 -4.45 -4.55 5.19
N ILE A 18 -3.43 -5.37 5.02
CA ILE A 18 -2.98 -6.36 5.98
C ILE A 18 -2.66 -5.74 7.35
N ILE A 19 -2.18 -4.49 7.39
CA ILE A 19 -1.94 -3.76 8.63
C ILE A 19 -3.24 -3.68 9.44
N SER A 20 -4.37 -3.37 8.78
CA SER A 20 -5.67 -3.29 9.46
C SER A 20 -6.19 -4.64 9.91
N PHE A 21 -5.95 -5.71 9.16
CA PHE A 21 -6.51 -7.03 9.45
C PHE A 21 -5.64 -7.88 10.38
N ASN A 22 -4.33 -7.87 10.18
CA ASN A 22 -3.42 -8.81 10.83
C ASN A 22 -2.54 -8.19 11.93
N LEU A 23 -2.42 -6.86 12.01
CA LEU A 23 -1.56 -6.22 13.01
C LEU A 23 -1.91 -6.59 14.46
N PRO A 24 -3.19 -6.64 14.89
CA PRO A 24 -3.53 -7.04 16.25
C PRO A 24 -3.07 -8.47 16.59
N PHE A 25 -3.13 -9.38 15.62
CA PHE A 25 -2.71 -10.76 15.80
C PHE A 25 -1.18 -10.88 15.84
N LEU A 26 -0.46 -10.13 15.00
CA LEU A 26 1.00 -10.06 15.03
C LEU A 26 1.51 -9.49 16.36
N MET A 27 0.90 -8.40 16.84
CA MET A 27 1.27 -7.82 18.15
C MET A 27 1.06 -8.80 19.30
N ARG A 28 -0.01 -9.60 19.23
CA ARG A 28 -0.27 -10.66 20.20
C ARG A 28 0.78 -11.77 20.13
N GLU A 29 1.22 -12.18 18.95
CA GLU A 29 2.30 -13.17 18.77
C GLU A 29 3.63 -12.67 19.35
N TYR A 30 3.91 -11.37 19.21
CA TYR A 30 5.09 -10.74 19.81
C TYR A 30 4.96 -10.47 21.32
N HIS A 31 3.87 -10.92 21.96
CA HIS A 31 3.56 -10.60 23.37
C HIS A 31 3.43 -9.10 23.68
N PHE A 32 3.09 -8.28 22.68
CA PHE A 32 2.80 -6.88 22.83
C PHE A 32 1.32 -6.66 23.19
N SER A 33 0.99 -5.47 23.69
CA SER A 33 -0.40 -5.11 24.00
C SER A 33 -1.22 -4.97 22.72
N SER A 34 -2.13 -5.92 22.47
CA SER A 34 -3.06 -5.84 21.32
C SER A 34 -4.02 -4.64 21.40
N GLY A 35 -4.22 -4.08 22.60
CA GLY A 35 -4.99 -2.84 22.78
C GLY A 35 -4.37 -1.64 22.08
N ASN A 36 -3.04 -1.60 21.94
CA ASN A 36 -2.32 -0.54 21.25
C ASN A 36 -2.37 -0.69 19.72
N ALA A 37 -2.80 -1.84 19.18
CA ALA A 37 -2.96 -2.04 17.75
C ALA A 37 -3.90 -1.00 17.10
N GLY A 38 -4.96 -0.60 17.81
CA GLY A 38 -5.86 0.46 17.36
C GLY A 38 -5.17 1.81 17.16
N ILE A 39 -4.23 2.15 18.07
CA ILE A 39 -3.41 3.38 17.93
C ILE A 39 -2.51 3.27 16.70
N MET A 40 -1.83 2.15 16.51
CA MET A 40 -0.94 1.92 15.35
C MET A 40 -1.70 1.98 14.03
N ILE A 41 -2.88 1.35 13.96
CA ILE A 41 -3.77 1.40 12.78
C ILE A 41 -4.27 2.83 12.55
N SER A 42 -4.59 3.58 13.61
CA SER A 42 -4.99 5.00 13.47
C SER A 42 -3.85 5.86 12.93
N LEU A 43 -2.61 5.64 13.37
CA LEU A 43 -1.43 6.31 12.82
C LEU A 43 -1.21 5.97 11.34
N PHE A 44 -1.44 4.73 10.95
CA PHE A 44 -1.40 4.31 9.54
C PHE A 44 -2.42 5.09 8.69
N PHE A 45 -3.69 5.15 9.10
CA PHE A 45 -4.71 5.90 8.37
C PHE A 45 -4.46 7.41 8.37
N LEU A 46 -3.99 7.98 9.48
CA LEU A 46 -3.61 9.38 9.54
C LEU A 46 -2.47 9.69 8.57
N ALA A 47 -1.47 8.82 8.49
CA ALA A 47 -0.35 8.95 7.55
C ALA A 47 -0.79 8.88 6.09
N ILE A 48 -1.84 8.12 5.75
CA ILE A 48 -2.41 8.09 4.38
C ILE A 48 -2.95 9.48 3.98
N MET A 49 -3.52 10.24 4.91
CA MET A 49 -4.12 11.55 4.61
C MET A 49 -3.07 12.61 4.29
N ILE A 50 -1.89 12.56 4.90
CA ILE A 50 -0.85 13.60 4.78
C ILE A 50 -0.41 13.85 3.33
N PRO A 51 -0.02 12.82 2.54
CA PRO A 51 0.38 13.03 1.14
C PRO A 51 -0.74 13.60 0.27
N GLY A 52 -2.00 13.26 0.56
CA GLY A 52 -3.16 13.81 -0.16
C GLY A 52 -3.23 15.33 -0.10
N LEU A 53 -2.82 15.93 1.02
CA LEU A 53 -2.77 17.38 1.21
C LEU A 53 -1.57 18.04 0.50
N ALA A 54 -0.49 17.29 0.30
CA ALA A 54 0.78 17.78 -0.24
C ALA A 54 1.15 17.16 -1.59
N MET A 55 0.17 16.64 -2.36
CA MET A 55 0.43 15.86 -3.57
C MET A 55 1.21 16.63 -4.63
N LYS A 56 0.86 17.89 -4.87
CA LYS A 56 1.54 18.75 -5.88
C LYS A 56 3.04 18.88 -5.64
N PRO A 57 3.52 19.28 -4.44
CA PRO A 57 4.95 19.33 -4.18
C PRO A 57 5.62 17.94 -4.24
N ILE A 58 4.95 16.87 -3.78
CA ILE A 58 5.49 15.51 -3.82
C ILE A 58 5.77 15.08 -5.27
N ILE A 59 4.79 15.20 -6.17
CA ILE A 59 4.96 14.84 -7.59
C ILE A 59 6.03 15.73 -8.24
N ARG A 60 6.08 17.03 -7.91
CA ARG A 60 7.09 17.94 -8.47
C ARG A 60 8.52 17.51 -8.12
N VAL A 61 8.74 17.00 -6.89
CA VAL A 61 10.05 16.56 -6.41
C VAL A 61 10.38 15.16 -6.92
N LEU A 62 9.46 14.22 -6.79
CA LEU A 62 9.71 12.80 -7.10
C LEU A 62 9.56 12.46 -8.59
N LYS A 63 8.73 13.22 -9.33
CA LYS A 63 8.53 13.01 -10.78
C LYS A 63 8.32 11.53 -11.13
N ASP A 64 9.22 10.99 -11.94
CA ASP A 64 9.15 9.65 -12.51
C ASP A 64 9.33 8.53 -11.48
N ILE A 65 9.98 8.83 -10.35
CA ILE A 65 10.26 7.86 -9.30
C ILE A 65 9.19 7.81 -8.21
N THR A 66 8.10 8.59 -8.34
CA THR A 66 7.04 8.68 -7.31
C THR A 66 6.52 7.31 -6.90
N LEU A 67 6.16 6.47 -7.87
CA LEU A 67 5.61 5.14 -7.61
C LEU A 67 6.64 4.21 -6.96
N PHE A 68 7.90 4.26 -7.43
CA PHE A 68 9.00 3.49 -6.85
C PHE A 68 9.23 3.86 -5.38
N VAL A 69 9.37 5.16 -5.09
CA VAL A 69 9.58 5.66 -3.71
C VAL A 69 8.41 5.27 -2.81
N SER A 70 7.19 5.30 -3.32
CA SER A 70 6.00 4.88 -2.58
C SER A 70 6.03 3.40 -2.20
N PHE A 71 6.38 2.50 -3.14
CA PHE A 71 6.52 1.07 -2.83
C PHE A 71 7.71 0.79 -1.91
N VAL A 72 8.81 1.52 -2.04
CA VAL A 72 9.94 1.42 -1.10
C VAL A 72 9.53 1.84 0.31
N ALA A 73 8.75 2.92 0.45
CA ALA A 73 8.24 3.36 1.75
C ALA A 73 7.31 2.28 2.38
N ILE A 74 6.44 1.66 1.59
CA ILE A 74 5.60 0.54 2.05
C ILE A 74 6.48 -0.65 2.48
N ALA A 75 7.47 -1.03 1.67
CA ALA A 75 8.37 -2.16 1.97
C ALA A 75 9.14 -1.93 3.27
N VAL A 76 9.73 -0.75 3.45
CA VAL A 76 10.43 -0.38 4.69
C VAL A 76 9.46 -0.36 5.86
N GLY A 77 8.24 0.14 5.68
CA GLY A 77 7.19 0.11 6.69
C GLY A 77 6.85 -1.30 7.15
N LEU A 78 6.60 -2.22 6.22
CA LEU A 78 6.32 -3.63 6.52
C LEU A 78 7.52 -4.33 7.17
N MET A 79 8.74 -4.02 6.73
CA MET A 79 9.96 -4.55 7.33
C MET A 79 10.12 -4.11 8.78
N LEU A 80 9.88 -2.82 9.07
CA LEU A 80 9.94 -2.30 10.46
C LEU A 80 8.91 -2.99 11.36
N ILE A 81 7.71 -3.26 10.86
CA ILE A 81 6.67 -4.00 11.60
C ILE A 81 7.14 -5.43 11.90
N LEU A 82 7.76 -6.12 10.93
CA LEU A 82 8.24 -7.49 11.08
C LEU A 82 9.38 -7.64 12.08
N VAL A 83 10.30 -6.68 12.12
CA VAL A 83 11.49 -6.74 12.98
C VAL A 83 11.34 -5.95 14.28
N ALA A 84 10.13 -5.54 14.63
CA ALA A 84 9.86 -4.65 15.75
C ALA A 84 10.34 -5.25 17.10
N PRO A 85 11.35 -4.67 17.77
CA PRO A 85 11.82 -5.13 19.07
C PRO A 85 10.90 -4.71 20.23
N THR A 86 10.06 -3.69 20.01
CA THR A 86 9.10 -3.17 20.99
C THR A 86 7.81 -2.76 20.27
N GLU A 87 6.70 -2.72 21.00
CA GLU A 87 5.40 -2.34 20.42
C GLU A 87 5.41 -0.93 19.77
N TRP A 88 6.10 0.04 20.36
CA TRP A 88 6.19 1.39 19.82
C TRP A 88 7.06 1.50 18.57
N PHE A 89 7.89 0.50 18.31
CA PHE A 89 8.68 0.43 17.07
C PHE A 89 7.82 0.09 15.84
N ILE A 90 6.60 -0.41 16.06
CA ILE A 90 5.60 -0.65 15.00
C ILE A 90 5.06 0.68 14.44
N ALA A 91 4.96 1.74 15.28
CA ALA A 91 4.41 3.02 14.87
C ALA A 91 5.10 3.64 13.64
N PRO A 92 6.45 3.80 13.58
CA PRO A 92 7.11 4.29 12.39
C PRO A 92 6.89 3.40 11.17
N GLY A 93 6.76 2.07 11.34
CA GLY A 93 6.42 1.16 10.26
C GLY A 93 5.03 1.44 9.68
N CYS A 94 4.02 1.62 10.53
CA CYS A 94 2.66 1.99 10.14
C CYS A 94 2.63 3.37 9.43
N ILE A 95 3.36 4.36 9.97
CA ILE A 95 3.44 5.70 9.37
C ILE A 95 4.08 5.62 7.98
N LEU A 96 5.20 4.94 7.81
CA LEU A 96 5.87 4.81 6.52
C LEU A 96 5.01 4.08 5.48
N ALA A 97 4.38 2.99 5.86
CA ALA A 97 3.46 2.28 4.97
C ALA A 97 2.27 3.16 4.58
N GLY A 98 1.71 3.91 5.53
CA GLY A 98 0.63 4.87 5.29
C GLY A 98 1.03 6.01 4.35
N LEU A 99 2.21 6.61 4.56
CA LEU A 99 2.74 7.66 3.67
C LEU A 99 2.94 7.13 2.25
N GLY A 100 3.53 5.94 2.08
CA GLY A 100 3.74 5.34 0.77
C GLY A 100 2.42 5.12 0.03
N TYR A 101 1.44 4.53 0.67
CA TYR A 101 0.12 4.30 0.07
C TYR A 101 -0.64 5.61 -0.17
N GLY A 102 -0.54 6.56 0.75
CA GLY A 102 -1.17 7.87 0.64
C GLY A 102 -0.70 8.70 -0.56
N VAL A 103 0.49 8.41 -1.12
CA VAL A 103 0.95 8.98 -2.39
C VAL A 103 0.33 8.24 -3.58
N ILE A 104 0.25 6.91 -3.53
CA ILE A 104 -0.25 6.10 -4.65
C ILE A 104 -1.72 6.41 -4.94
N GLN A 105 -2.54 6.56 -3.94
CA GLN A 105 -3.99 6.76 -4.09
C GLN A 105 -4.33 7.98 -4.94
N PRO A 106 -3.96 9.23 -4.58
CA PRO A 106 -4.26 10.40 -5.40
C PRO A 106 -3.54 10.37 -6.75
N TRP A 107 -2.31 9.79 -6.81
CA TRP A 107 -1.58 9.60 -8.07
C TRP A 107 -2.37 8.74 -9.07
N VAL A 108 -2.99 7.66 -8.60
CA VAL A 108 -3.81 6.77 -9.44
C VAL A 108 -5.06 7.50 -9.93
N TYR A 109 -5.75 8.22 -9.05
CA TYR A 109 -6.96 8.98 -9.44
C TYR A 109 -6.64 10.04 -10.49
N GLU A 110 -5.59 10.81 -10.29
CA GLU A 110 -5.18 11.85 -11.24
C GLU A 110 -4.79 11.24 -12.59
N LYS A 111 -3.99 10.18 -12.58
CA LYS A 111 -3.62 9.48 -13.82
C LYS A 111 -4.83 8.92 -14.56
N ALA A 112 -5.80 8.37 -13.85
CA ALA A 112 -7.02 7.85 -14.46
C ALA A 112 -7.87 8.94 -15.11
N THR A 113 -7.99 10.10 -14.48
CA THR A 113 -8.72 11.24 -15.05
C THR A 113 -8.07 11.76 -16.32
N HIS A 114 -6.74 11.79 -16.40
CA HIS A 114 -6.01 12.20 -17.60
C HIS A 114 -6.04 11.17 -18.75
N MET A 115 -6.21 9.89 -18.40
CA MET A 115 -6.23 8.81 -19.42
C MET A 115 -7.62 8.50 -19.95
N ALA A 116 -8.66 8.86 -19.19
CA ALA A 116 -10.05 8.63 -19.59
C ALA A 116 -10.54 9.72 -20.55
N VAL A 117 -11.39 9.35 -21.50
CA VAL A 117 -12.14 10.31 -22.31
C VAL A 117 -13.07 11.10 -21.37
N PRO A 118 -13.24 12.43 -21.55
CA PRO A 118 -14.01 13.28 -20.62
C PRO A 118 -15.38 12.70 -20.23
N GLU A 119 -16.10 12.10 -21.17
CA GLU A 119 -17.43 11.53 -20.91
C GLU A 119 -17.38 10.23 -20.07
N LYS A 120 -16.20 9.60 -19.94
CA LYS A 120 -15.99 8.31 -19.24
C LYS A 120 -15.16 8.42 -17.96
N VAL A 121 -14.80 9.62 -17.52
CA VAL A 121 -13.98 9.84 -16.32
C VAL A 121 -14.63 9.24 -15.08
N THR A 122 -15.92 9.47 -14.88
CA THR A 122 -16.66 8.94 -13.72
C THR A 122 -16.65 7.40 -13.71
N MET A 123 -16.80 6.79 -14.89
CA MET A 123 -16.76 5.33 -15.03
C MET A 123 -15.36 4.77 -14.73
N ALA A 124 -14.29 5.44 -15.21
CA ALA A 124 -12.91 5.05 -14.92
C ALA A 124 -12.60 5.10 -13.42
N LEU A 125 -13.05 6.17 -12.74
CA LEU A 125 -12.90 6.29 -11.29
C LEU A 125 -13.71 5.23 -10.53
N ALA A 126 -14.93 4.91 -10.99
CA ALA A 126 -15.73 3.84 -10.40
C ALA A 126 -15.04 2.47 -10.51
N PHE A 127 -14.41 2.15 -11.65
CA PHE A 127 -13.64 0.91 -11.79
C PHE A 127 -12.41 0.87 -10.87
N ILE A 128 -11.70 1.99 -10.70
CA ILE A 128 -10.57 2.08 -9.76
C ILE A 128 -11.04 1.83 -8.33
N MET A 129 -12.16 2.44 -7.92
CA MET A 129 -12.74 2.19 -6.60
C MET A 129 -13.18 0.74 -6.43
N ALA A 130 -13.78 0.13 -7.46
CA ALA A 130 -14.15 -1.28 -7.44
C ALA A 130 -12.92 -2.18 -7.23
N MET A 131 -11.80 -1.92 -7.91
CA MET A 131 -10.54 -2.65 -7.71
C MET A 131 -10.00 -2.51 -6.29
N ASN A 132 -10.13 -1.33 -5.67
CA ASN A 132 -9.78 -1.12 -4.27
C ASN A 132 -10.58 -2.04 -3.33
N TYR A 133 -11.92 -2.08 -3.49
CA TYR A 133 -12.78 -2.92 -2.65
C TYR A 133 -12.57 -4.41 -2.92
N ILE A 134 -12.32 -4.81 -4.17
CA ILE A 134 -11.95 -6.19 -4.51
C ILE A 134 -10.65 -6.57 -3.82
N ALA A 135 -9.63 -5.72 -3.83
CA ALA A 135 -8.37 -5.98 -3.16
C ALA A 135 -8.53 -6.17 -1.64
N ILE A 136 -9.36 -5.34 -1.00
CA ILE A 136 -9.69 -5.45 0.42
C ILE A 136 -10.40 -6.78 0.71
N LEU A 137 -11.41 -7.13 -0.11
CA LEU A 137 -12.19 -8.35 0.06
C LEU A 137 -11.34 -9.62 -0.12
N VAL A 138 -10.46 -9.62 -1.12
CA VAL A 138 -9.68 -10.82 -1.52
C VAL A 138 -8.45 -11.02 -0.64
N CYS A 139 -7.96 -9.97 0.04
CA CYS A 139 -6.74 -10.01 0.83
C CYS A 139 -6.72 -11.16 1.86
N PRO A 140 -7.69 -11.33 2.77
CA PRO A 140 -7.66 -12.42 3.75
C PRO A 140 -7.65 -13.81 3.07
N PHE A 141 -8.44 -13.99 2.01
CA PHE A 141 -8.50 -15.27 1.29
C PHE A 141 -7.17 -15.67 0.64
N ILE A 142 -6.45 -14.70 0.05
CA ILE A 142 -5.13 -14.93 -0.53
C ILE A 142 -4.14 -15.32 0.58
N ILE A 143 -4.13 -14.59 1.68
CA ILE A 143 -3.23 -14.84 2.80
C ILE A 143 -3.49 -16.23 3.40
N ASP A 144 -4.74 -16.57 3.66
CA ASP A 144 -5.12 -17.87 4.22
C ASP A 144 -4.77 -19.02 3.26
N PHE A 145 -5.05 -18.84 1.95
CA PHE A 145 -4.72 -19.83 0.94
C PHE A 145 -3.20 -20.11 0.88
N PHE A 146 -2.37 -19.07 0.80
CA PHE A 146 -0.92 -19.26 0.75
C PHE A 146 -0.34 -19.71 2.09
N GLY A 147 -0.88 -19.28 3.22
CA GLY A 147 -0.51 -19.76 4.55
C GLY A 147 -0.74 -21.28 4.66
N TRP A 148 -1.94 -21.72 4.29
CA TRP A 148 -2.26 -23.15 4.25
C TRP A 148 -1.38 -23.95 3.27
N PHE A 149 -1.19 -23.42 2.05
CA PHE A 149 -0.41 -24.10 1.01
C PHE A 149 1.07 -24.24 1.37
N LEU A 150 1.66 -23.23 2.01
CA LEU A 150 3.05 -23.18 2.42
C LEU A 150 3.29 -23.72 3.84
N HIS A 151 2.23 -24.14 4.55
CA HIS A 151 2.28 -24.67 5.93
C HIS A 151 2.90 -23.67 6.93
N PHE A 152 2.60 -22.37 6.76
CA PHE A 152 3.00 -21.33 7.70
C PHE A 152 1.83 -20.92 8.60
N ASP A 153 1.95 -21.20 9.91
CA ASP A 153 0.95 -20.88 10.93
C ASP A 153 1.29 -19.63 11.75
N THR A 154 2.34 -18.89 11.37
CA THR A 154 2.78 -17.69 12.10
C THR A 154 2.07 -16.44 11.60
N GLN A 155 1.78 -15.50 12.53
CA GLN A 155 1.19 -14.19 12.16
C GLN A 155 2.19 -13.25 11.47
N GLN A 156 3.46 -13.62 11.42
CA GLN A 156 4.49 -12.93 10.66
C GLN A 156 4.37 -13.21 9.15
N PHE A 157 3.86 -14.40 8.78
CA PHE A 157 3.77 -14.83 7.38
C PHE A 157 3.04 -13.81 6.49
N PRO A 158 1.86 -13.29 6.85
CA PRO A 158 1.17 -12.30 6.04
C PRO A 158 2.03 -11.08 5.72
N PHE A 159 2.75 -10.55 6.70
CA PHE A 159 3.61 -9.37 6.53
C PHE A 159 4.85 -9.68 5.69
N ALA A 160 5.49 -10.83 5.90
CA ALA A 160 6.64 -11.28 5.11
C ALA A 160 6.26 -11.54 3.65
N PHE A 161 5.12 -12.18 3.41
CA PHE A 161 4.59 -12.44 2.08
C PHE A 161 4.30 -11.14 1.33
N ASN A 162 3.59 -10.19 1.98
CA ASN A 162 3.32 -8.89 1.38
C ASN A 162 4.59 -8.04 1.20
N LEU A 163 5.58 -8.16 2.09
CA LEU A 163 6.88 -7.52 1.91
C LEU A 163 7.57 -8.01 0.62
N ALA A 164 7.60 -9.33 0.38
CA ALA A 164 8.19 -9.89 -0.84
C ALA A 164 7.50 -9.39 -2.11
N ILE A 165 6.16 -9.33 -2.10
CA ILE A 165 5.38 -8.78 -3.22
C ILE A 165 5.66 -7.28 -3.38
N THR A 166 5.76 -6.51 -2.28
CA THR A 166 6.03 -5.07 -2.31
C THR A 166 7.41 -4.77 -2.92
N VAL A 167 8.43 -5.55 -2.56
CA VAL A 167 9.77 -5.43 -3.17
C VAL A 167 9.71 -5.71 -4.67
N SER A 168 8.98 -6.75 -5.08
CA SER A 168 8.77 -7.05 -6.51
C SER A 168 8.05 -5.91 -7.24
N ALA A 169 7.04 -5.30 -6.61
CA ALA A 169 6.33 -4.14 -7.15
C ALA A 169 7.23 -2.91 -7.23
N ALA A 170 8.13 -2.70 -6.26
CA ALA A 170 9.11 -1.62 -6.30
C ALA A 170 10.09 -1.80 -7.47
N VAL A 171 10.60 -3.02 -7.68
CA VAL A 171 11.46 -3.33 -8.83
C VAL A 171 10.72 -3.09 -10.15
N TYR A 172 9.47 -3.53 -10.25
CA TYR A 172 8.63 -3.26 -11.42
C TYR A 172 8.47 -1.75 -11.66
N ALA A 173 8.15 -0.99 -10.62
CA ALA A 173 8.00 0.47 -10.71
C ALA A 173 9.31 1.15 -11.16
N TRP A 174 10.46 0.66 -10.69
CA TRP A 174 11.77 1.14 -11.11
C TRP A 174 12.03 0.91 -12.61
N THR A 175 11.76 -0.30 -13.10
CA THR A 175 11.99 -0.63 -14.53
C THR A 175 11.05 0.13 -15.47
N ARG A 176 9.88 0.52 -14.99
CA ARG A 176 8.83 1.20 -15.76
C ARG A 176 8.71 2.70 -15.47
N GLN A 177 9.64 3.30 -14.70
CA GLN A 177 9.53 4.68 -14.24
C GLN A 177 9.22 5.69 -15.36
N LYS A 178 9.83 5.54 -16.55
CA LYS A 178 9.57 6.43 -17.70
C LYS A 178 8.15 6.34 -18.25
N SER A 179 7.46 5.23 -18.05
CA SER A 179 6.06 5.07 -18.51
C SER A 179 5.03 5.64 -17.55
N PHE A 180 5.45 6.04 -16.34
CA PHE A 180 4.60 6.63 -15.31
C PHE A 180 4.69 8.15 -15.22
N VAL A 181 5.39 8.79 -16.16
CA VAL A 181 5.55 10.25 -16.22
C VAL A 181 4.22 10.92 -16.57
N PHE A 182 3.89 11.99 -15.85
CA PHE A 182 2.88 12.94 -16.28
C PHE A 182 3.50 13.89 -17.30
N SER A 183 3.04 13.84 -18.55
CA SER A 183 3.52 14.70 -19.62
C SER A 183 3.05 16.17 -19.53
N SER A 184 2.37 16.55 -18.44
CA SER A 184 1.66 17.82 -18.33
C SER A 184 1.90 18.61 -17.02
N TRP A 185 3.08 18.49 -16.40
CA TRP A 185 3.46 19.35 -15.27
C TRP A 185 4.67 20.22 -15.60
#